data_875ee47ee7f1e49fa5ae225ff2324e97
#
_entry.id   875ee47ee7f1e49fa5ae225ff2324e97
#
_cell.length_a   1.000
_cell.length_b   1.000
_cell.length_c   1.000
_cell.angle_alpha   90.00
_cell.angle_beta   90.00
_cell.angle_gamma   90.00
#
_symmetry.space_group_name_H-M   'P 1'
#
loop_
_entity.id
_entity.type
_entity.pdbx_description
1 polymer ?
#
loop_
_entity_poly.entity_id
_entity_poly.type
_entity_poly.pdbx_seq_one_letter_code
_entity_poly.pdbx_strand_id
1 'polypeptide(L)'
;MDRYLARRTAHRQGRRAYYTVASLIAMAGPQSHTPGVRPDHDAGLLNPDAGPDGLLVAPGEPAPPPKPDPAAWYARPNLGATLATAVRRAGHQAERTESLLHVLTRLSDDQLHRRLPAPVTRLLQDGITPDWAVLLNDLVQRPYRRDKVGLRWRDAFYLATPEPRRT
;
A
#
# COMPACT_ATOMS: atom_id res chain seq x y z
N MET A 1 1.52 -7.06 19.89
CA MET A 1 1.21 -6.99 18.45
C MET A 1 0.56 -8.27 17.90
N ASP A 2 0.92 -9.45 18.40
CA ASP A 2 0.41 -10.74 17.90
C ASP A 2 -1.10 -10.99 18.05
N ARG A 3 -1.73 -10.50 19.12
CA ARG A 3 -3.17 -10.73 19.36
C ARG A 3 -4.10 -10.07 18.33
N TYR A 4 -3.69 -8.93 17.74
CA TYR A 4 -4.48 -8.22 16.72
C TYR A 4 -4.38 -8.90 15.35
N LEU A 5 -3.22 -9.45 15.04
CA LEU A 5 -2.98 -10.14 13.78
C LEU A 5 -3.56 -11.56 13.78
N ALA A 6 -3.59 -12.25 14.93
CA ALA A 6 -4.02 -13.64 15.04
C ALA A 6 -5.45 -13.90 14.57
N ARG A 7 -6.40 -12.98 14.80
CA ARG A 7 -7.79 -13.13 14.36
C ARG A 7 -8.03 -12.93 12.87
N ARG A 8 -7.17 -12.09 12.20
CA ARG A 8 -7.28 -11.81 10.76
C ARG A 8 -6.41 -12.74 9.90
N THR A 9 -5.50 -13.48 10.52
CA THR A 9 -4.53 -14.34 9.84
C THR A 9 -4.81 -15.83 10.06
N ALA A 10 -6.07 -16.22 10.29
CA ALA A 10 -6.46 -17.62 10.51
C ALA A 10 -6.03 -18.54 9.34
N HIS A 11 -5.88 -18.02 8.13
CA HIS A 11 -5.30 -18.73 7.00
C HIS A 11 -3.77 -18.62 7.00
N ARG A 12 -3.04 -19.72 7.10
CA ARG A 12 -1.58 -19.80 7.10
C ARG A 12 -0.92 -18.96 5.99
N GLN A 13 -1.53 -18.89 4.82
CA GLN A 13 -0.99 -18.17 3.65
C GLN A 13 -1.08 -16.65 3.78
N GLY A 14 -2.15 -16.11 4.36
CA GLY A 14 -2.27 -14.68 4.62
C GLY A 14 -1.32 -14.20 5.72
N ARG A 15 -1.04 -15.03 6.71
CA ARG A 15 -0.22 -14.68 7.89
C ARG A 15 1.14 -14.12 7.48
N ARG A 16 1.80 -14.74 6.52
CA ARG A 16 3.13 -14.33 6.06
C ARG A 16 3.12 -12.96 5.39
N ALA A 17 2.12 -12.67 4.57
CA ALA A 17 1.96 -11.37 3.93
C ALA A 17 1.82 -10.25 4.98
N TYR A 18 1.01 -10.47 6.02
CA TYR A 18 0.84 -9.51 7.12
C TYR A 18 2.16 -9.25 7.85
N TYR A 19 2.92 -10.28 8.22
CA TYR A 19 4.21 -10.11 8.90
C TYR A 19 5.23 -9.40 8.01
N THR A 20 5.29 -9.75 6.72
CA THR A 20 6.19 -9.08 5.78
C THR A 20 5.88 -7.60 5.69
N VAL A 21 4.61 -7.23 5.46
CA VAL A 21 4.23 -5.82 5.33
C VAL A 21 4.38 -5.08 6.66
N ALA A 22 4.00 -5.67 7.79
CA ALA A 22 4.21 -5.05 9.09
C ALA A 22 5.68 -4.77 9.39
N SER A 23 6.58 -5.70 9.02
CA SER A 23 8.03 -5.49 9.15
C SER A 23 8.53 -4.36 8.26
N LEU A 24 8.03 -4.27 7.02
CA LEU A 24 8.38 -3.20 6.10
C LEU A 24 7.89 -1.82 6.59
N ILE A 25 6.67 -1.75 7.12
CA ILE A 25 6.14 -0.53 7.75
C ILE A 25 6.99 -0.12 8.95
N ALA A 26 7.38 -1.07 9.80
CA ALA A 26 8.24 -0.79 10.94
C ALA A 26 9.62 -0.25 10.52
N MET A 27 10.18 -0.77 9.42
CA MET A 27 11.43 -0.27 8.84
C MET A 27 11.30 1.12 8.22
N ALA A 28 10.14 1.44 7.67
CA ALA A 28 9.86 2.73 7.05
C ALA A 28 9.77 3.89 8.08
N GLY A 29 9.52 3.57 9.34
CA GLY A 29 9.41 4.55 10.43
C GLY A 29 8.11 5.38 10.39
N PRO A 30 7.92 6.29 11.35
CA PRO A 30 6.68 7.06 11.49
C PRO A 30 6.42 8.07 10.37
N GLN A 31 7.43 8.41 9.58
CA GLN A 31 7.33 9.38 8.47
C GLN A 31 6.72 8.79 7.19
N SER A 32 6.52 7.49 7.11
CA SER A 32 6.05 6.79 5.92
C SER A 32 4.52 6.66 5.84
N HIS A 33 3.80 7.42 6.62
CA HIS A 33 2.35 7.46 6.50
C HIS A 33 2.00 8.24 5.24
N THR A 34 1.25 7.60 4.34
CA THR A 34 0.72 8.17 3.11
C THR A 34 0.18 9.59 3.37
N PRO A 35 0.69 10.65 2.71
CA PRO A 35 0.08 11.96 2.80
C PRO A 35 -1.24 11.91 2.02
N GLY A 36 -2.34 11.80 2.69
CA GLY A 36 -3.61 11.85 2.00
C GLY A 36 -4.74 11.08 2.66
N VAL A 37 -5.01 11.28 3.86
CA VAL A 37 -6.30 11.44 4.55
C VAL A 37 -5.95 11.69 6.00
N ARG A 38 -5.68 12.92 6.35
CA ARG A 38 -5.95 13.34 7.74
C ARG A 38 -7.45 13.29 7.87
N PRO A 39 -8.04 12.50 8.75
CA PRO A 39 -9.37 12.79 9.21
C PRO A 39 -9.26 14.16 9.88
N ASP A 40 -10.00 15.15 9.37
CA ASP A 40 -10.16 16.43 10.03
C ASP A 40 -10.80 16.20 11.40
N HIS A 41 -9.99 15.93 12.41
CA HIS A 41 -10.41 15.85 13.80
C HIS A 41 -10.46 17.22 14.46
N ASP A 42 -10.11 18.30 13.76
CA ASP A 42 -10.09 19.66 14.30
C ASP A 42 -11.25 20.56 13.86
N ALA A 43 -12.25 20.04 13.15
CA ALA A 43 -13.43 20.80 12.79
C ALA A 43 -14.60 20.52 13.76
N GLY A 44 -14.42 20.79 15.05
CA GLY A 44 -15.56 20.58 15.94
C GLY A 44 -15.39 20.89 17.43
N LEU A 45 -14.28 21.44 17.85
CA LEU A 45 -14.12 21.85 19.23
C LEU A 45 -13.81 23.34 19.30
N LEU A 46 -14.82 24.08 19.73
CA LEU A 46 -14.87 25.42 20.26
C LEU A 46 -15.84 26.32 19.50
N ASN A 47 -17.13 26.07 19.72
CA ASN A 47 -18.12 27.14 19.64
C ASN A 47 -18.59 27.43 21.10
N PRO A 48 -18.06 28.47 21.77
CA PRO A 48 -18.39 28.78 23.17
C PRO A 48 -19.74 29.44 23.36
N ASP A 49 -20.55 29.63 22.31
CA ASP A 49 -21.83 30.36 22.34
C ASP A 49 -23.08 29.47 22.15
N ALA A 50 -23.01 28.18 22.42
CA ALA A 50 -24.22 27.36 22.47
C ALA A 50 -24.91 27.52 23.83
N GLY A 51 -26.00 28.30 23.82
CA GLY A 51 -26.87 28.54 24.99
C GLY A 51 -27.48 27.25 25.59
N PRO A 52 -28.10 27.36 26.82
CA PRO A 52 -28.44 26.18 27.64
C PRO A 52 -29.71 25.41 27.25
N ASP A 53 -30.23 25.54 26.03
CA ASP A 53 -31.46 24.85 25.58
C ASP A 53 -31.24 23.77 24.51
N GLY A 54 -30.10 23.10 24.56
CA GLY A 54 -29.83 21.94 23.68
C GLY A 54 -30.55 20.69 24.17
N LEU A 55 -31.70 20.35 23.57
CA LEU A 55 -32.28 19.00 23.63
C LEU A 55 -31.18 17.94 23.45
N LEU A 56 -31.06 17.04 24.42
CA LEU A 56 -30.19 15.84 24.29
C LEU A 56 -30.74 14.96 23.16
N VAL A 57 -30.30 15.22 21.94
CA VAL A 57 -30.42 14.27 20.84
C VAL A 57 -29.47 13.13 21.18
N ALA A 58 -30.01 11.95 21.45
CA ALA A 58 -29.21 10.75 21.63
C ALA A 58 -28.23 10.63 20.46
N PRO A 59 -26.93 10.32 20.70
CA PRO A 59 -25.99 10.13 19.64
C PRO A 59 -26.49 9.00 18.74
N GLY A 60 -26.94 9.36 17.53
CA GLY A 60 -27.31 8.38 16.50
C GLY A 60 -26.11 7.49 16.25
N GLU A 61 -26.36 6.19 16.17
CA GLU A 61 -25.34 5.20 15.84
C GLU A 61 -24.56 5.68 14.60
N PRO A 62 -23.23 5.76 14.65
CA PRO A 62 -22.44 6.26 13.52
C PRO A 62 -22.76 5.45 12.28
N ALA A 63 -23.17 6.12 11.21
CA ALA A 63 -23.48 5.47 9.95
C ALA A 63 -22.31 4.56 9.55
N PRO A 64 -22.57 3.32 9.09
CA PRO A 64 -21.49 2.41 8.68
C PRO A 64 -20.65 3.10 7.61
N PRO A 65 -19.31 2.99 7.69
CA PRO A 65 -18.43 3.63 6.73
C PRO A 65 -18.81 3.20 5.30
N PRO A 66 -18.82 4.13 4.34
CA PRO A 66 -19.17 3.83 2.96
C PRO A 66 -18.30 2.66 2.45
N LYS A 67 -18.92 1.70 1.78
CA LYS A 67 -18.18 0.59 1.18
C LYS A 67 -17.16 1.16 0.20
N PRO A 68 -15.87 0.78 0.30
CA PRO A 68 -14.85 1.28 -0.61
C PRO A 68 -15.23 0.93 -2.06
N ASP A 69 -15.21 1.93 -2.93
CA ASP A 69 -15.42 1.73 -4.36
C ASP A 69 -14.31 0.81 -4.91
N PRO A 70 -14.65 -0.35 -5.50
CA PRO A 70 -13.66 -1.24 -6.10
C PRO A 70 -12.82 -0.54 -7.18
N ALA A 71 -13.40 0.39 -7.96
CA ALA A 71 -12.67 1.13 -8.98
C ALA A 71 -11.60 2.04 -8.35
N ALA A 72 -11.92 2.72 -7.27
CA ALA A 72 -10.96 3.54 -6.50
C ALA A 72 -9.82 2.69 -5.94
N TRP A 73 -10.08 1.45 -5.53
CA TRP A 73 -9.05 0.54 -5.06
C TRP A 73 -8.04 0.18 -6.17
N TYR A 74 -8.52 -0.13 -7.38
CA TYR A 74 -7.65 -0.49 -8.50
C TYR A 74 -6.85 0.69 -9.07
N ALA A 75 -7.32 1.93 -8.85
CA ALA A 75 -6.61 3.15 -9.22
C ALA A 75 -5.40 3.46 -8.32
N ARG A 76 -5.30 2.83 -7.14
CA ARG A 76 -4.20 3.05 -6.21
C ARG A 76 -2.90 2.44 -6.75
N PRO A 77 -1.74 3.08 -6.49
CA PRO A 77 -0.46 2.61 -7.00
C PRO A 77 -0.08 1.27 -6.39
N ASN A 78 0.19 0.28 -7.24
CA ASN A 78 0.75 -1.01 -6.84
C ASN A 78 2.29 -0.98 -6.87
N LEU A 79 2.95 -2.10 -6.55
CA LEU A 79 4.40 -2.19 -6.53
C LEU A 79 5.04 -1.80 -7.88
N GLY A 80 4.43 -2.14 -9.01
CA GLY A 80 4.92 -1.76 -10.33
C GLY A 80 4.93 -0.26 -10.54
N ALA A 81 3.83 0.44 -10.21
CA ALA A 81 3.74 1.89 -10.27
C ALA A 81 4.75 2.58 -9.31
N THR A 82 4.97 1.98 -8.13
CA THR A 82 5.96 2.47 -7.16
C THR A 82 7.38 2.37 -7.73
N LEU A 83 7.72 1.25 -8.36
CA LEU A 83 9.02 1.06 -9.05
C LEU A 83 9.20 2.02 -10.23
N ALA A 84 8.15 2.25 -11.02
CA ALA A 84 8.18 3.26 -12.08
C ALA A 84 8.42 4.68 -11.52
N THR A 85 7.87 4.98 -10.34
CA THR A 85 8.13 6.25 -9.65
C THR A 85 9.60 6.38 -9.26
N ALA A 86 10.26 5.29 -8.85
CA ALA A 86 11.69 5.29 -8.56
C ALA A 86 12.54 5.59 -9.81
N VAL A 87 12.16 5.05 -10.96
CA VAL A 87 12.83 5.39 -12.23
C VAL A 87 12.68 6.88 -12.54
N ARG A 88 11.48 7.44 -12.40
CA ARG A 88 11.19 8.84 -12.76
C ARG A 88 11.75 9.87 -11.79
N ARG A 89 11.72 9.59 -10.47
CA ARG A 89 12.02 10.57 -9.43
C ARG A 89 13.38 10.37 -8.76
N ALA A 90 13.81 9.11 -8.59
CA ALA A 90 15.06 8.78 -7.91
C ALA A 90 16.17 8.36 -8.88
N GLY A 91 15.94 8.43 -10.20
CA GLY A 91 16.96 8.14 -11.20
C GLY A 91 17.38 6.68 -11.27
N HIS A 92 16.52 5.75 -10.81
CA HIS A 92 16.80 4.32 -10.99
C HIS A 92 16.88 3.99 -12.47
N GLN A 93 17.83 3.12 -12.84
CA GLN A 93 17.94 2.66 -14.23
C GLN A 93 16.71 1.83 -14.61
N ALA A 94 16.01 2.24 -15.68
CA ALA A 94 14.75 1.62 -16.11
C ALA A 94 14.93 0.11 -16.36
N GLU A 95 15.95 -0.29 -17.13
CA GLU A 95 16.24 -1.68 -17.48
C GLU A 95 16.52 -2.56 -16.26
N ARG A 96 17.25 -2.04 -15.26
CA ARG A 96 17.52 -2.79 -14.02
C ARG A 96 16.26 -2.94 -13.17
N THR A 97 15.45 -1.90 -13.13
CA THR A 97 14.19 -1.91 -12.36
C THR A 97 13.17 -2.83 -13.02
N GLU A 98 13.11 -2.83 -14.34
CA GLU A 98 12.32 -3.77 -15.12
C GLU A 98 12.76 -5.22 -14.88
N SER A 99 14.06 -5.50 -14.98
CA SER A 99 14.62 -6.82 -14.71
C SER A 99 14.29 -7.29 -13.29
N LEU A 100 14.41 -6.41 -12.29
CA LEU A 100 14.00 -6.69 -10.92
C LEU A 100 12.52 -7.06 -10.84
N LEU A 101 11.65 -6.27 -11.48
CA LEU A 101 10.21 -6.53 -11.51
C LEU A 101 9.89 -7.89 -12.16
N HIS A 102 10.55 -8.22 -13.27
CA HIS A 102 10.40 -9.52 -13.92
C HIS A 102 10.83 -10.68 -13.01
N VAL A 103 11.92 -10.52 -12.27
CA VAL A 103 12.34 -11.51 -11.28
C VAL A 103 11.29 -11.64 -10.18
N LEU A 104 10.84 -10.54 -9.56
CA LEU A 104 9.86 -10.57 -8.48
C LEU A 104 8.54 -11.24 -8.90
N THR A 105 8.08 -11.01 -10.13
CA THR A 105 6.84 -11.61 -10.62
C THR A 105 6.94 -13.12 -10.84
N ARG A 106 8.15 -13.65 -11.10
CA ARG A 106 8.42 -15.08 -11.34
C ARG A 106 8.75 -15.88 -10.09
N LEU A 107 9.11 -15.22 -8.99
CA LEU A 107 9.45 -15.90 -7.74
C LEU A 107 8.25 -16.68 -7.18
N SER A 108 8.51 -17.79 -6.51
CA SER A 108 7.53 -18.42 -5.63
C SER A 108 7.16 -17.45 -4.48
N ASP A 109 6.03 -17.70 -3.82
CA ASP A 109 5.60 -16.81 -2.71
C ASP A 109 6.64 -16.77 -1.60
N ASP A 110 7.23 -17.91 -1.25
CA ASP A 110 8.29 -17.99 -0.26
C ASP A 110 9.53 -17.18 -0.62
N GLN A 111 9.95 -17.25 -1.87
CA GLN A 111 11.10 -16.49 -2.37
C GLN A 111 10.79 -14.99 -2.44
N LEU A 112 9.55 -14.64 -2.85
CA LEU A 112 9.14 -13.25 -2.91
C LEU A 112 9.21 -12.61 -1.53
N HIS A 113 8.61 -13.23 -0.51
CA HIS A 113 8.63 -12.70 0.86
C HIS A 113 10.05 -12.51 1.42
N ARG A 114 11.00 -13.35 1.00
CA ARG A 114 12.41 -13.20 1.40
C ARG A 114 13.13 -12.09 0.64
N ARG A 115 12.79 -11.87 -0.62
CA ARG A 115 13.51 -10.93 -1.49
C ARG A 115 12.88 -9.54 -1.54
N LEU A 116 11.59 -9.41 -1.24
CA LEU A 116 10.85 -8.15 -1.28
C LEU A 116 11.40 -7.06 -0.33
N PRO A 117 11.92 -7.39 0.88
CA PRO A 117 12.43 -6.35 1.78
C PRO A 117 13.55 -5.51 1.16
N ALA A 118 14.49 -6.10 0.43
CA ALA A 118 15.63 -5.36 -0.12
C ALA A 118 15.22 -4.24 -1.10
N PRO A 119 14.42 -4.49 -2.17
CA PRO A 119 13.98 -3.41 -3.05
C PRO A 119 13.06 -2.40 -2.35
N VAL A 120 12.20 -2.84 -1.42
CA VAL A 120 11.34 -1.90 -0.68
C VAL A 120 12.17 -0.99 0.22
N THR A 121 13.17 -1.51 0.95
CA THR A 121 14.08 -0.69 1.75
C THR A 121 14.78 0.36 0.90
N ARG A 122 15.23 0.00 -0.30
CA ARG A 122 15.85 0.95 -1.22
C ARG A 122 14.88 2.05 -1.65
N LEU A 123 13.63 1.71 -2.00
CA LEU A 123 12.59 2.69 -2.30
C LEU A 123 12.37 3.66 -1.13
N LEU A 124 12.34 3.15 0.10
CA LEU A 124 12.19 3.96 1.30
C LEU A 124 13.36 4.90 1.54
N GLN A 125 14.59 4.46 1.27
CA GLN A 125 15.80 5.31 1.32
C GLN A 125 15.73 6.47 0.32
N ASP A 126 15.08 6.25 -0.83
CA ASP A 126 14.84 7.27 -1.85
C ASP A 126 13.57 8.11 -1.56
N GLY A 127 12.96 7.97 -0.39
CA GLY A 127 11.73 8.68 -0.01
C GLY A 127 10.48 8.22 -0.75
N ILE A 128 10.50 7.03 -1.34
CA ILE A 128 9.38 6.47 -2.10
C ILE A 128 8.71 5.37 -1.29
N THR A 129 7.49 5.64 -0.82
CA THR A 129 6.72 4.70 0.00
C THR A 129 5.71 3.95 -0.86
N PRO A 130 5.71 2.60 -0.83
CA PRO A 130 4.65 1.81 -1.45
C PRO A 130 3.31 2.06 -0.76
N ASP A 131 2.21 1.88 -1.50
CA ASP A 131 0.90 1.77 -0.88
C ASP A 131 0.80 0.44 -0.13
N TRP A 132 0.92 0.51 1.20
CA TRP A 132 0.98 -0.68 2.06
C TRP A 132 -0.27 -1.54 1.99
N ALA A 133 -1.44 -0.93 1.83
CA ALA A 133 -2.69 -1.67 1.77
C ALA A 133 -2.81 -2.43 0.44
N VAL A 134 -2.40 -1.79 -0.67
CA VAL A 134 -2.36 -2.45 -1.99
C VAL A 134 -1.31 -3.55 -2.00
N LEU A 135 -0.11 -3.29 -1.48
CA LEU A 135 0.96 -4.29 -1.38
C LEU A 135 0.52 -5.50 -0.55
N LEU A 136 -0.11 -5.26 0.61
CA LEU A 136 -0.63 -6.34 1.45
C LEU A 136 -1.67 -7.18 0.71
N ASN A 137 -2.64 -6.53 0.07
CA ASN A 137 -3.67 -7.22 -0.70
C ASN A 137 -3.06 -8.06 -1.82
N ASP A 138 -2.06 -7.54 -2.53
CA ASP A 138 -1.37 -8.25 -3.60
C ASP A 138 -0.66 -9.51 -3.09
N LEU A 139 0.05 -9.39 -1.96
CA LEU A 139 0.73 -10.52 -1.34
C LEU A 139 -0.23 -11.59 -0.81
N VAL A 140 -1.39 -11.19 -0.27
CA VAL A 140 -2.45 -12.12 0.17
C VAL A 140 -3.09 -12.83 -1.01
N GLN A 141 -3.30 -12.14 -2.12
CA GLN A 141 -3.92 -12.69 -3.32
C GLN A 141 -2.98 -13.56 -4.15
N ARG A 142 -1.68 -13.34 -4.07
CA ARG A 142 -0.68 -13.95 -4.93
C ARG A 142 -0.67 -15.49 -4.90
N PRO A 143 -0.82 -16.20 -3.77
CA PRO A 143 -0.88 -17.65 -3.75
C PRO A 143 -1.97 -18.24 -4.66
N TYR A 144 -3.06 -17.49 -4.87
CA TYR A 144 -4.20 -17.92 -5.67
C TYR A 144 -4.23 -17.33 -7.09
N ARG A 145 -3.58 -16.17 -7.29
CA ARG A 145 -3.68 -15.37 -8.52
C ARG A 145 -2.34 -14.78 -8.94
N ARG A 146 -1.28 -15.56 -8.81
CA ARG A 146 0.10 -15.13 -9.07
C ARG A 146 0.26 -14.39 -10.40
N ASP A 147 -0.26 -14.97 -11.49
CA ASP A 147 -0.10 -14.42 -12.83
C ASP A 147 -0.85 -13.09 -12.97
N LYS A 148 -2.05 -12.98 -12.38
CA LYS A 148 -2.84 -11.74 -12.41
C LYS A 148 -2.16 -10.62 -11.62
N VAL A 149 -1.62 -10.92 -10.45
CA VAL A 149 -0.87 -9.94 -9.65
C VAL A 149 0.41 -9.52 -10.39
N GLY A 150 1.15 -10.48 -10.93
CA GLY A 150 2.36 -10.23 -11.69
C GLY A 150 2.12 -9.40 -12.96
N LEU A 151 1.05 -9.70 -13.71
CA LEU A 151 0.64 -8.92 -14.88
C LEU A 151 0.29 -7.48 -14.47
N ARG A 152 -0.54 -7.29 -13.45
CA ARG A 152 -0.92 -5.96 -12.96
C ARG A 152 0.29 -5.12 -12.53
N TRP A 153 1.31 -5.72 -11.91
CA TRP A 153 2.53 -5.00 -11.56
C TRP A 153 3.32 -4.57 -12.79
N ARG A 154 3.43 -5.43 -13.80
CA ARG A 154 4.12 -5.10 -15.05
C ARG A 154 3.39 -4.01 -15.83
N ASP A 155 2.08 -4.15 -16.01
CA ASP A 155 1.27 -3.17 -16.71
C ASP A 155 1.38 -1.78 -16.06
N ALA A 156 1.26 -1.72 -14.73
CA ALA A 156 1.40 -0.48 -13.99
C ALA A 156 2.81 0.13 -14.11
N PHE A 157 3.86 -0.68 -14.20
CA PHE A 157 5.22 -0.22 -14.42
C PHE A 157 5.37 0.39 -15.81
N TYR A 158 4.95 -0.32 -16.85
CA TYR A 158 5.09 0.17 -18.24
C TYR A 158 4.22 1.39 -18.52
N LEU A 159 2.99 1.42 -18.03
CA LEU A 159 2.11 2.59 -18.19
C LEU A 159 2.64 3.84 -17.47
N ALA A 160 3.36 3.66 -16.38
CA ALA A 160 3.89 4.77 -15.59
C ALA A 160 5.34 5.14 -15.94
N THR A 161 6.07 4.32 -16.70
CA THR A 161 7.44 4.61 -17.15
C THR A 161 7.36 5.31 -18.51
N PRO A 162 7.96 6.51 -18.67
CA PRO A 162 7.99 7.17 -19.96
C PRO A 162 8.80 6.32 -20.96
N GLU A 163 8.34 6.25 -22.20
CA GLU A 163 9.11 5.60 -23.25
C GLU A 163 10.48 6.25 -23.39
N PRO A 164 11.56 5.48 -23.55
CA PRO A 164 12.86 6.02 -23.84
C PRO A 164 12.76 6.83 -25.14
N ARG A 165 13.08 8.13 -25.08
CA ARG A 165 13.14 8.94 -26.29
C ARG A 165 14.15 8.28 -27.22
N ARG A 166 13.66 7.76 -28.35
CA ARG A 166 14.54 7.34 -29.45
C ARG A 166 15.19 8.60 -30.00
N THR A 167 16.44 8.81 -29.64
CA THR A 167 17.33 9.78 -30.31
C THR A 167 17.85 9.20 -31.61
#